data_198e7e7ea6788b88676ce313c0de533e
#
_entry.id   198e7e7ea6788b88676ce313c0de533e
#
_cell.length_a   1.000
_cell.length_b   1.000
_cell.length_c   1.000
_cell.angle_alpha   90.00
_cell.angle_beta   90.00
_cell.angle_gamma   90.00
#
_symmetry.space_group_name_H-M   'P 1'
#
loop_
_entity.id
_entity.type
_entity.pdbx_description
1 polymer ?
#
loop_
_entity_poly.entity_id
_entity_poly.type
_entity_poly.pdbx_seq_one_letter_code
_entity_poly.pdbx_strand_id
1 'polypeptide(L)'
;MLKCEEAKSKYYADLKEKLDLRKLCWETMFGQELVKLTVMDTVFTLMSILIGDFGRSLFLRVMNPCWFWDLEQNFPKYPDFKVAENILHLVNNQGMIWMGLFMAPGLPAINLVKLAIIMYARSWAVMTTNVPHETVFRASRSNNFYFVLLLMMLFLCTLPVAYTIVWLKPSWHCGPFSKYHRMYLVFTKKILDILPVKLHGILDYITSPGIVIPTLVLMVLIIYYVMSLPLRNCKETAKKLQRNRKETTKKPQRNHTLLGS
;
A
#
# COMPACT_ATOMS: atom_id res chain seq x y z
N MET A 1 -11.49 -55.31 -21.58
CA MET A 1 -11.20 -54.57 -20.31
C MET A 1 -9.81 -53.95 -20.31
N LEU A 2 -8.76 -54.61 -20.68
CA LEU A 2 -7.37 -54.11 -20.69
C LEU A 2 -7.14 -52.76 -21.44
N LYS A 3 -7.75 -52.59 -22.65
CA LYS A 3 -7.59 -51.35 -23.44
C LYS A 3 -8.20 -50.08 -22.73
N CYS A 4 -9.17 -50.28 -21.87
CA CYS A 4 -9.82 -49.15 -21.17
C CYS A 4 -8.99 -48.69 -19.94
N GLU A 5 -8.23 -49.62 -19.33
CA GLU A 5 -7.30 -49.31 -18.24
C GLU A 5 -6.02 -48.63 -18.75
N GLU A 6 -5.51 -49.10 -19.89
CA GLU A 6 -4.37 -48.47 -20.56
C GLU A 6 -4.70 -47.01 -20.99
N ALA A 7 -5.88 -46.78 -21.54
CA ALA A 7 -6.32 -45.45 -21.94
C ALA A 7 -6.49 -44.54 -20.74
N LYS A 8 -7.02 -45.04 -19.62
CA LYS A 8 -7.11 -44.28 -18.35
C LYS A 8 -5.74 -43.96 -17.77
N SER A 9 -4.83 -44.95 -17.75
CA SER A 9 -3.44 -44.76 -17.25
C SER A 9 -2.72 -43.65 -18.05
N LYS A 10 -2.84 -43.70 -19.39
CA LYS A 10 -2.24 -42.70 -20.27
C LYS A 10 -2.84 -41.31 -20.10
N TYR A 11 -4.16 -41.24 -19.90
CA TYR A 11 -4.85 -39.96 -19.61
C TYR A 11 -4.40 -39.34 -18.28
N TYR A 12 -4.26 -40.16 -17.20
CA TYR A 12 -3.77 -39.68 -15.93
C TYR A 12 -2.30 -39.28 -15.97
N ALA A 13 -1.47 -39.96 -16.73
CA ALA A 13 -0.05 -39.61 -16.95
C ALA A 13 0.07 -38.26 -17.68
N ASP A 14 -0.69 -38.05 -18.75
CA ASP A 14 -0.74 -36.80 -19.52
C ASP A 14 -1.29 -35.65 -18.66
N LEU A 15 -2.31 -35.90 -17.84
CA LEU A 15 -2.86 -34.92 -16.90
C LEU A 15 -1.85 -34.52 -15.83
N LYS A 16 -1.11 -35.50 -15.30
CA LYS A 16 -0.06 -35.26 -14.29
C LYS A 16 1.10 -34.47 -14.89
N GLU A 17 1.54 -34.81 -16.09
CA GLU A 17 2.57 -34.07 -16.81
C GLU A 17 2.15 -32.63 -17.09
N LYS A 18 0.92 -32.40 -17.55
CA LYS A 18 0.37 -31.05 -17.72
C LYS A 18 0.23 -30.26 -16.42
N LEU A 19 -0.07 -30.94 -15.32
CA LEU A 19 -0.16 -30.31 -13.99
C LEU A 19 1.22 -29.90 -13.47
N ASP A 20 2.23 -30.75 -13.69
CA ASP A 20 3.60 -30.46 -13.30
C ASP A 20 4.23 -29.37 -14.18
N LEU A 21 3.91 -29.33 -15.47
CA LEU A 21 4.29 -28.24 -16.37
C LEU A 21 3.67 -26.89 -15.95
N ARG A 22 2.41 -26.89 -15.45
CA ARG A 22 1.79 -25.68 -14.92
C ARG A 22 2.47 -25.15 -13.66
N LYS A 23 3.02 -26.03 -12.83
CA LYS A 23 3.80 -25.63 -11.63
C LYS A 23 5.11 -24.94 -11.98
N LEU A 24 5.64 -25.16 -13.20
CA LEU A 24 6.87 -24.54 -13.69
C LEU A 24 6.67 -23.14 -14.31
N CYS A 25 5.43 -22.62 -14.35
CA CYS A 25 5.17 -21.24 -14.79
C CYS A 25 5.66 -20.25 -13.75
N TRP A 26 6.66 -19.44 -14.07
CA TRP A 26 7.19 -18.45 -13.14
C TRP A 26 6.16 -17.39 -12.74
N GLU A 27 5.24 -17.02 -13.63
CA GLU A 27 4.16 -16.07 -13.36
C GLU A 27 3.23 -16.59 -12.25
N THR A 28 2.85 -17.86 -12.35
CA THR A 28 2.00 -18.52 -11.36
C THR A 28 2.72 -18.68 -10.03
N MET A 29 4.01 -19.07 -10.07
CA MET A 29 4.82 -19.19 -8.86
C MET A 29 4.97 -17.86 -8.16
N PHE A 30 5.28 -16.80 -8.89
CA PHE A 30 5.40 -15.46 -8.34
C PHE A 30 4.07 -14.98 -7.71
N GLY A 31 2.94 -15.19 -8.39
CA GLY A 31 1.61 -14.89 -7.85
C GLY A 31 1.30 -15.66 -6.57
N GLN A 32 1.66 -16.95 -6.50
CA GLN A 32 1.49 -17.78 -5.30
C GLN A 32 2.35 -17.27 -4.12
N GLU A 33 3.60 -16.88 -4.38
CA GLU A 33 4.47 -16.33 -3.33
C GLU A 33 3.92 -15.01 -2.77
N LEU A 34 3.35 -14.15 -3.61
CA LEU A 34 2.70 -12.93 -3.14
C LEU A 34 1.44 -13.20 -2.30
N VAL A 35 0.65 -14.21 -2.65
CA VAL A 35 -0.50 -14.65 -1.84
C VAL A 35 -0.02 -15.19 -0.49
N LYS A 36 0.99 -16.06 -0.48
CA LYS A 36 1.59 -16.57 0.77
C LYS A 36 2.10 -15.42 1.64
N LEU A 37 2.82 -14.48 1.05
CA LEU A 37 3.35 -13.30 1.76
C LEU A 37 2.21 -12.49 2.40
N THR A 38 1.09 -12.28 1.67
CA THR A 38 -0.08 -11.57 2.18
C THR A 38 -0.74 -12.31 3.35
N VAL A 39 -0.84 -13.63 3.28
CA VAL A 39 -1.39 -14.44 4.37
C VAL A 39 -0.46 -14.41 5.58
N MET A 40 0.84 -14.58 5.38
CA MET A 40 1.84 -14.53 6.46
C MET A 40 1.84 -13.15 7.14
N ASP A 41 1.80 -12.07 6.38
CA ASP A 41 1.69 -10.71 6.92
C ASP A 41 0.43 -10.54 7.78
N THR A 42 -0.69 -11.14 7.37
CA THR A 42 -1.93 -11.15 8.18
C THR A 42 -1.73 -11.88 9.50
N VAL A 43 -1.13 -13.07 9.47
CA VAL A 43 -0.86 -13.87 10.68
C VAL A 43 0.09 -13.11 11.62
N PHE A 44 1.20 -12.57 11.10
CA PHE A 44 2.13 -11.79 11.92
C PHE A 44 1.50 -10.54 12.53
N THR A 45 0.65 -9.85 11.78
CA THR A 45 -0.08 -8.68 12.29
C THR A 45 -1.03 -9.08 13.42
N LEU A 46 -1.79 -10.16 13.27
CA LEU A 46 -2.68 -10.66 14.32
C LEU A 46 -1.90 -11.11 15.56
N MET A 47 -0.80 -11.83 15.36
CA MET A 47 0.08 -12.24 16.47
C MET A 47 0.69 -11.04 17.19
N SER A 48 1.09 -10.00 16.44
CA SER A 48 1.59 -8.75 17.02
C SER A 48 0.54 -8.05 17.89
N ILE A 49 -0.71 -8.02 17.47
CA ILE A 49 -1.82 -7.46 18.26
C ILE A 49 -2.09 -8.29 19.52
N LEU A 50 -2.15 -9.62 19.36
CA LEU A 50 -2.45 -10.51 20.49
C LEU A 50 -1.31 -10.57 21.52
N ILE A 51 -0.07 -10.73 21.08
CA ILE A 51 1.09 -10.87 21.96
C ILE A 51 1.61 -9.50 22.38
N GLY A 52 1.72 -8.56 21.44
CA GLY A 52 2.26 -7.23 21.69
C GLY A 52 1.32 -6.40 22.56
N ASP A 53 0.10 -6.17 22.10
CA ASP A 53 -0.82 -5.26 22.80
C ASP A 53 -1.54 -5.96 23.97
N PHE A 54 -2.20 -7.09 23.71
CA PHE A 54 -2.98 -7.78 24.72
C PHE A 54 -2.10 -8.51 25.75
N GLY A 55 -1.07 -9.25 25.31
CA GLY A 55 -0.17 -9.96 26.21
C GLY A 55 0.58 -9.03 27.14
N ARG A 56 1.08 -7.89 26.60
CA ARG A 56 1.71 -6.83 27.38
C ARG A 56 0.76 -6.21 28.41
N SER A 57 -0.45 -5.88 27.98
CA SER A 57 -1.47 -5.31 28.89
C SER A 57 -1.87 -6.28 29.99
N LEU A 58 -2.06 -7.56 29.64
CA LEU A 58 -2.35 -8.61 30.63
C LEU A 58 -1.20 -8.79 31.63
N PHE A 59 0.04 -8.83 31.14
CA PHE A 59 1.24 -8.94 31.98
C PHE A 59 1.32 -7.79 32.98
N LEU A 60 1.15 -6.55 32.53
CA LEU A 60 1.14 -5.37 33.39
C LEU A 60 0.04 -5.46 34.46
N ARG A 61 -1.17 -5.88 34.05
CA ARG A 61 -2.32 -5.97 34.97
C ARG A 61 -2.15 -7.05 36.04
N VAL A 62 -1.51 -8.17 35.70
CA VAL A 62 -1.22 -9.26 36.66
C VAL A 62 -0.07 -8.91 37.59
N MET A 63 0.96 -8.21 37.07
CA MET A 63 2.15 -7.88 37.87
C MET A 63 2.00 -6.61 38.71
N ASN A 64 1.06 -5.72 38.36
CA ASN A 64 0.83 -4.46 39.07
C ASN A 64 0.45 -4.64 40.57
N PRO A 65 -0.36 -5.67 40.99
CA PRO A 65 -0.63 -5.91 42.40
C PRO A 65 0.54 -6.50 43.18
N CYS A 66 1.64 -6.92 42.51
CA CYS A 66 2.86 -7.34 43.21
C CYS A 66 3.58 -6.13 43.79
N TRP A 67 3.51 -5.94 45.08
CA TRP A 67 4.05 -4.82 45.88
C TRP A 67 5.53 -4.45 45.64
N PHE A 68 6.27 -5.27 44.95
CA PHE A 68 7.69 -5.07 44.73
C PHE A 68 8.02 -4.21 43.50
N TRP A 69 7.08 -4.00 42.57
CA TRP A 69 7.33 -3.31 41.29
C TRP A 69 6.14 -2.47 40.86
N ASP A 70 6.28 -1.17 40.96
CA ASP A 70 5.29 -0.22 40.41
C ASP A 70 5.52 -0.07 38.91
N LEU A 71 5.07 -1.09 38.14
CA LEU A 71 5.24 -1.18 36.68
C LEU A 71 4.42 -0.15 35.91
N GLU A 72 3.40 0.44 36.55
CA GLU A 72 2.51 1.40 35.91
C GLU A 72 3.18 2.76 35.73
N GLN A 73 4.08 3.15 36.64
CA GLN A 73 4.85 4.41 36.56
C GLN A 73 6.19 4.25 35.84
N ASN A 74 6.76 3.03 35.88
CA ASN A 74 8.03 2.71 35.27
C ASN A 74 7.84 2.05 33.90
N PHE A 75 8.84 1.41 33.37
CA PHE A 75 8.77 0.63 32.13
C PHE A 75 8.45 -0.85 32.47
N PRO A 76 7.56 -1.52 31.70
CA PRO A 76 6.89 -1.14 30.46
C PRO A 76 5.53 -0.44 30.69
N LYS A 77 5.25 0.66 29.98
CA LYS A 77 3.95 1.36 30.01
C LYS A 77 2.87 0.61 29.22
N TYR A 78 1.61 0.88 29.53
CA TYR A 78 0.48 0.38 28.71
C TYR A 78 0.63 0.78 27.25
N PRO A 79 0.20 -0.07 26.30
CA PRO A 79 0.26 0.25 24.89
C PRO A 79 -0.66 1.43 24.54
N ASP A 80 -0.13 2.40 23.81
CA ASP A 80 -0.87 3.51 23.22
C ASP A 80 -1.14 3.26 21.72
N PHE A 81 -2.23 3.81 21.19
CA PHE A 81 -2.58 3.66 19.78
C PHE A 81 -1.72 4.60 18.90
N LYS A 82 -0.75 4.05 18.20
CA LYS A 82 0.14 4.78 17.30
C LYS A 82 -0.46 4.92 15.90
N VAL A 83 -1.09 6.05 15.63
CA VAL A 83 -1.75 6.33 14.34
C VAL A 83 -0.78 6.24 13.16
N ALA A 84 0.43 6.80 13.28
CA ALA A 84 1.43 6.81 12.21
C ALA A 84 1.85 5.40 11.79
N GLU A 85 2.09 4.50 12.75
CA GLU A 85 2.47 3.11 12.50
C GLU A 85 1.35 2.34 11.76
N ASN A 86 0.11 2.55 12.17
CA ASN A 86 -1.04 1.94 11.51
C ASN A 86 -1.23 2.43 10.07
N ILE A 87 -1.01 3.72 9.81
CA ILE A 87 -1.07 4.27 8.44
C ILE A 87 0.05 3.69 7.57
N LEU A 88 1.27 3.61 8.09
CA LEU A 88 2.40 3.01 7.37
C LEU A 88 2.14 1.54 7.02
N HIS A 89 1.57 0.78 7.94
CA HIS A 89 1.17 -0.60 7.68
C HIS A 89 0.12 -0.69 6.57
N LEU A 90 -0.85 0.22 6.55
CA LEU A 90 -1.88 0.28 5.51
C LEU A 90 -1.29 0.64 4.14
N VAL A 91 -0.35 1.61 4.08
CA VAL A 91 0.36 2.00 2.86
C VAL A 91 1.20 0.85 2.30
N ASN A 92 1.92 0.13 3.17
CA ASN A 92 2.71 -1.04 2.77
C ASN A 92 1.81 -2.17 2.24
N ASN A 93 0.68 -2.45 2.91
CA ASN A 93 -0.31 -3.41 2.45
C ASN A 93 -0.83 -3.06 1.06
N GLN A 94 -1.17 -1.79 0.82
CA GLN A 94 -1.64 -1.33 -0.48
C GLN A 94 -0.57 -1.50 -1.57
N GLY A 95 0.69 -1.20 -1.27
CA GLY A 95 1.81 -1.40 -2.20
C GLY A 95 1.97 -2.87 -2.62
N MET A 96 1.86 -3.80 -1.67
CA MET A 96 1.93 -5.24 -1.94
C MET A 96 0.80 -5.70 -2.89
N ILE A 97 -0.42 -5.20 -2.70
CA ILE A 97 -1.56 -5.52 -3.57
C ILE A 97 -1.36 -4.98 -4.99
N TRP A 98 -0.90 -3.75 -5.12
CA TRP A 98 -0.63 -3.15 -6.43
C TRP A 98 0.46 -3.90 -7.20
N MET A 99 1.51 -4.32 -6.52
CA MET A 99 2.57 -5.10 -7.15
C MET A 99 2.08 -6.49 -7.59
N GLY A 100 1.17 -7.10 -6.82
CA GLY A 100 0.68 -8.45 -7.07
C GLY A 100 -0.53 -8.55 -7.99
N LEU A 101 -1.27 -7.47 -8.22
CA LEU A 101 -2.54 -7.47 -8.94
C LEU A 101 -2.44 -8.08 -10.35
N PHE A 102 -1.37 -7.81 -11.06
CA PHE A 102 -1.14 -8.30 -12.42
C PHE A 102 -0.89 -9.82 -12.48
N MET A 103 -0.13 -10.36 -11.52
CA MET A 103 0.23 -11.77 -11.48
C MET A 103 -0.78 -12.64 -10.71
N ALA A 104 -1.46 -12.05 -9.74
CA ALA A 104 -2.44 -12.72 -8.88
C ALA A 104 -3.73 -11.90 -8.78
N PRO A 105 -4.64 -11.96 -9.76
CA PRO A 105 -5.86 -11.13 -9.79
C PRO A 105 -6.82 -11.43 -8.62
N GLY A 106 -6.69 -12.57 -7.95
CA GLY A 106 -7.44 -12.89 -6.72
C GLY A 106 -6.94 -12.19 -5.45
N LEU A 107 -5.76 -11.57 -5.49
CA LEU A 107 -5.14 -10.93 -4.34
C LEU A 107 -5.99 -9.80 -3.71
N PRO A 108 -6.66 -8.92 -4.47
CA PRO A 108 -7.56 -7.92 -3.89
C PRO A 108 -8.72 -8.49 -3.09
N ALA A 109 -9.29 -9.63 -3.51
CA ALA A 109 -10.36 -10.28 -2.78
C ALA A 109 -9.88 -10.81 -1.42
N ILE A 110 -8.70 -11.46 -1.39
CA ILE A 110 -8.05 -11.92 -0.15
C ILE A 110 -7.75 -10.72 0.75
N ASN A 111 -7.27 -9.61 0.17
CA ASN A 111 -6.96 -8.39 0.92
C ASN A 111 -8.20 -7.76 1.57
N LEU A 112 -9.35 -7.81 0.92
CA LEU A 112 -10.60 -7.32 1.51
C LEU A 112 -10.96 -8.07 2.79
N VAL A 113 -10.86 -9.39 2.77
CA VAL A 113 -11.05 -10.24 3.97
C VAL A 113 -10.01 -9.91 5.04
N LYS A 114 -8.73 -9.80 4.65
CA LYS A 114 -7.64 -9.40 5.54
C LYS A 114 -7.91 -8.08 6.25
N LEU A 115 -8.29 -7.03 5.49
CA LEU A 115 -8.55 -5.71 6.06
C LEU A 115 -9.73 -5.73 7.04
N ALA A 116 -10.79 -6.50 6.74
CA ALA A 116 -11.91 -6.67 7.66
C ALA A 116 -11.45 -7.31 8.98
N ILE A 117 -10.69 -8.41 8.91
CA ILE A 117 -10.17 -9.11 10.11
C ILE A 117 -9.28 -8.16 10.93
N ILE A 118 -8.33 -7.47 10.28
CA ILE A 118 -7.42 -6.54 10.98
C ILE A 118 -8.18 -5.38 11.61
N MET A 119 -9.19 -4.84 10.93
CA MET A 119 -10.03 -3.76 11.46
C MET A 119 -10.71 -4.19 12.77
N TYR A 120 -11.33 -5.36 12.79
CA TYR A 120 -11.99 -5.89 14.00
C TYR A 120 -10.98 -6.18 15.11
N ALA A 121 -9.84 -6.80 14.79
CA ALA A 121 -8.79 -7.12 15.76
C ALA A 121 -8.19 -5.83 16.39
N ARG A 122 -7.92 -4.81 15.58
CA ARG A 122 -7.43 -3.50 16.06
C ARG A 122 -8.47 -2.77 16.90
N SER A 123 -9.73 -2.75 16.46
CA SER A 123 -10.84 -2.17 17.25
C SER A 123 -10.96 -2.84 18.62
N TRP A 124 -10.90 -4.16 18.66
CA TRP A 124 -10.93 -4.92 19.91
C TRP A 124 -9.72 -4.57 20.81
N ALA A 125 -8.52 -4.51 20.25
CA ALA A 125 -7.31 -4.16 21.00
C ALA A 125 -7.40 -2.74 21.59
N VAL A 126 -7.88 -1.77 20.81
CA VAL A 126 -8.05 -0.38 21.29
C VAL A 126 -9.05 -0.31 22.46
N MET A 127 -10.14 -1.06 22.40
CA MET A 127 -11.17 -1.04 23.45
C MET A 127 -10.75 -1.78 24.73
N THR A 128 -9.91 -2.81 24.61
CA THR A 128 -9.57 -3.68 25.76
C THR A 128 -8.23 -3.39 26.39
N THR A 129 -7.25 -2.92 25.63
CA THR A 129 -5.85 -2.92 26.05
C THR A 129 -5.17 -1.55 25.99
N ASN A 130 -5.61 -0.64 25.11
CA ASN A 130 -4.94 0.62 24.91
C ASN A 130 -5.45 1.68 25.88
N VAL A 131 -4.51 2.50 26.38
CA VAL A 131 -4.81 3.66 27.22
C VAL A 131 -4.79 4.91 26.34
N PRO A 132 -5.74 5.84 26.52
CA PRO A 132 -5.75 7.10 25.76
C PRO A 132 -4.48 7.91 26.08
N HIS A 133 -3.93 8.52 25.05
CA HIS A 133 -2.71 9.35 25.21
C HIS A 133 -3.02 10.58 26.06
N GLU A 134 -2.19 10.87 27.07
CA GLU A 134 -2.37 12.00 27.99
C GLU A 134 -2.27 13.36 27.27
N THR A 135 -1.50 13.44 26.19
CA THR A 135 -1.38 14.66 25.40
C THR A 135 -2.35 14.63 24.21
N VAL A 136 -3.29 15.57 24.19
CA VAL A 136 -4.16 15.77 23.04
C VAL A 136 -3.31 16.25 21.87
N PHE A 137 -3.00 15.34 20.95
CA PHE A 137 -2.35 15.70 19.70
C PHE A 137 -3.28 16.60 18.91
N ARG A 138 -2.90 17.85 18.76
CA ARG A 138 -3.51 18.72 17.75
C ARG A 138 -3.26 18.04 16.41
N ALA A 139 -4.33 17.55 15.78
CA ALA A 139 -4.22 16.95 14.45
C ALA A 139 -3.41 17.91 13.56
N SER A 140 -2.23 17.49 13.18
CA SER A 140 -1.39 18.29 12.29
C SER A 140 -2.18 18.55 11.02
N ARG A 141 -2.22 19.79 10.54
CA ARG A 141 -2.84 20.18 9.26
C ARG A 141 -2.26 19.45 8.04
N SER A 142 -1.26 18.59 8.23
CA SER A 142 -0.51 17.94 7.17
C SER A 142 -0.93 16.49 6.93
N ASN A 143 -2.21 16.28 6.57
CA ASN A 143 -2.63 15.02 5.96
C ASN A 143 -1.91 14.75 4.63
N ASN A 144 -1.37 15.80 4.00
CA ASN A 144 -0.66 15.73 2.73
C ASN A 144 0.58 14.84 2.75
N PHE A 145 1.26 14.73 3.90
CA PHE A 145 2.43 13.84 4.02
C PHE A 145 2.09 12.37 3.75
N TYR A 146 1.00 11.87 4.31
CA TYR A 146 0.57 10.48 4.12
C TYR A 146 0.07 10.22 2.71
N PHE A 147 -0.59 11.18 2.07
CA PHE A 147 -0.98 11.08 0.67
C PHE A 147 0.23 11.04 -0.26
N VAL A 148 1.23 11.86 0.00
CA VAL A 148 2.50 11.86 -0.74
C VAL A 148 3.23 10.53 -0.58
N LEU A 149 3.29 10.00 0.65
CA LEU A 149 3.90 8.72 0.94
C LEU A 149 3.19 7.58 0.19
N LEU A 150 1.84 7.56 0.21
CA LEU A 150 1.04 6.60 -0.53
C LEU A 150 1.30 6.68 -2.04
N LEU A 151 1.28 7.90 -2.60
CA LEU A 151 1.52 8.12 -4.02
C LEU A 151 2.92 7.67 -4.44
N MET A 152 3.94 7.97 -3.63
CA MET A 152 5.31 7.54 -3.85
C MET A 152 5.43 6.02 -3.81
N MET A 153 4.79 5.37 -2.83
CA MET A 153 4.77 3.90 -2.73
C MET A 153 4.09 3.26 -3.95
N LEU A 154 2.94 3.79 -4.39
CA LEU A 154 2.27 3.32 -5.59
C LEU A 154 3.14 3.48 -6.84
N PHE A 155 3.81 4.61 -6.99
CA PHE A 155 4.74 4.84 -8.11
C PHE A 155 5.88 3.81 -8.09
N LEU A 156 6.53 3.59 -6.94
CA LEU A 156 7.60 2.61 -6.81
C LEU A 156 7.11 1.18 -7.12
N CYS A 157 5.89 0.82 -6.74
CA CYS A 157 5.30 -0.49 -7.06
C CYS A 157 4.97 -0.67 -8.54
N THR A 158 4.73 0.40 -9.28
CA THR A 158 4.48 0.30 -10.74
C THR A 158 5.74 -0.02 -11.53
N LEU A 159 6.94 0.33 -11.05
CA LEU A 159 8.20 0.11 -11.75
C LEU A 159 8.50 -1.39 -12.01
N PRO A 160 8.48 -2.28 -10.99
CA PRO A 160 8.72 -3.71 -11.22
C PRO A 160 7.61 -4.34 -12.09
N VAL A 161 6.35 -3.90 -11.95
CA VAL A 161 5.25 -4.39 -12.78
C VAL A 161 5.45 -3.96 -14.25
N ALA A 162 5.81 -2.72 -14.49
CA ALA A 162 6.11 -2.22 -15.84
C ALA A 162 7.30 -2.97 -16.44
N TYR A 163 8.35 -3.20 -15.67
CA TYR A 163 9.51 -4.00 -16.10
C TYR A 163 9.10 -5.41 -16.51
N THR A 164 8.29 -6.11 -15.70
CA THR A 164 7.83 -7.46 -16.02
C THR A 164 6.99 -7.52 -17.29
N ILE A 165 6.12 -6.54 -17.52
CA ILE A 165 5.25 -6.49 -18.70
C ILE A 165 6.05 -6.22 -19.97
N VAL A 166 7.01 -5.29 -19.92
CA VAL A 166 7.75 -4.80 -21.11
C VAL A 166 8.96 -5.65 -21.44
N TRP A 167 9.76 -6.04 -20.44
CA TRP A 167 11.07 -6.66 -20.66
C TRP A 167 11.08 -8.17 -20.45
N LEU A 168 10.31 -8.70 -19.50
CA LEU A 168 10.34 -10.13 -19.19
C LEU A 168 9.62 -10.94 -20.27
N LYS A 169 10.23 -12.09 -20.60
CA LYS A 169 9.61 -13.07 -21.52
C LYS A 169 8.64 -13.94 -20.72
N PRO A 170 7.39 -14.12 -21.21
CA PRO A 170 6.45 -15.04 -20.59
C PRO A 170 6.90 -16.49 -20.75
N SER A 171 6.37 -17.36 -19.89
CA SER A 171 6.61 -18.81 -19.99
C SER A 171 6.02 -19.34 -21.30
N TRP A 172 6.83 -20.07 -22.07
CA TRP A 172 6.43 -20.52 -23.43
C TRP A 172 5.40 -21.65 -23.42
N HIS A 173 5.37 -22.45 -22.37
CA HIS A 173 4.57 -23.67 -22.26
C HIS A 173 3.32 -23.53 -21.41
N CYS A 174 3.11 -22.40 -20.74
CA CYS A 174 1.98 -22.23 -19.83
C CYS A 174 1.56 -20.76 -19.67
N GLY A 175 0.32 -20.58 -19.23
CA GLY A 175 -0.26 -19.28 -18.97
C GLY A 175 -0.91 -18.62 -20.20
N PRO A 176 -1.64 -17.52 -19.98
CA PRO A 176 -2.37 -16.81 -21.04
C PRO A 176 -1.43 -16.10 -22.03
N PHE A 177 -0.16 -15.91 -21.68
CA PHE A 177 0.83 -15.17 -22.45
C PHE A 177 1.77 -16.09 -23.29
N SER A 178 1.63 -17.42 -23.21
CA SER A 178 2.54 -18.40 -23.79
C SER A 178 2.73 -18.31 -25.30
N LYS A 179 1.78 -17.75 -26.04
CA LYS A 179 1.83 -17.59 -27.50
C LYS A 179 2.53 -16.31 -27.96
N TYR A 180 2.99 -15.47 -27.03
CA TYR A 180 3.50 -14.14 -27.34
C TYR A 180 4.95 -14.01 -26.88
N HIS A 181 5.75 -13.27 -27.63
CA HIS A 181 7.14 -13.02 -27.28
C HIS A 181 7.28 -12.07 -26.10
N ARG A 182 6.31 -11.23 -25.84
CA ARG A 182 6.22 -10.25 -24.74
C ARG A 182 4.80 -10.14 -24.23
N MET A 183 4.63 -9.86 -22.95
CA MET A 183 3.30 -9.81 -22.32
C MET A 183 2.44 -8.66 -22.86
N TYR A 184 3.01 -7.49 -23.13
CA TYR A 184 2.26 -6.34 -23.65
C TYR A 184 1.64 -6.60 -25.04
N LEU A 185 2.20 -7.52 -25.86
CA LEU A 185 1.67 -7.86 -27.18
C LEU A 185 0.27 -8.46 -27.13
N VAL A 186 -0.09 -9.14 -26.05
CA VAL A 186 -1.46 -9.66 -25.86
C VAL A 186 -2.45 -8.52 -25.77
N PHE A 187 -2.12 -7.48 -25.02
CA PHE A 187 -2.95 -6.31 -24.83
C PHE A 187 -3.08 -5.52 -26.14
N THR A 188 -1.96 -5.30 -26.83
CA THR A 188 -1.95 -4.60 -28.12
C THR A 188 -2.80 -5.35 -29.17
N LYS A 189 -2.67 -6.67 -29.30
CA LYS A 189 -3.51 -7.44 -30.22
C LYS A 189 -4.99 -7.36 -29.87
N LYS A 190 -5.37 -7.55 -28.61
CA LYS A 190 -6.78 -7.45 -28.20
C LYS A 190 -7.38 -6.07 -28.47
N ILE A 191 -6.61 -5.01 -28.25
CA ILE A 191 -7.06 -3.65 -28.55
C ILE A 191 -7.23 -3.47 -30.06
N LEU A 192 -6.27 -3.95 -30.86
CA LEU A 192 -6.36 -3.88 -32.32
C LEU A 192 -7.56 -4.67 -32.87
N ASP A 193 -7.89 -5.81 -32.27
CA ASP A 193 -9.06 -6.61 -32.68
C ASP A 193 -10.42 -5.94 -32.36
N ILE A 194 -10.45 -5.11 -31.30
CA ILE A 194 -11.67 -4.41 -30.86
C ILE A 194 -11.83 -3.06 -31.61
N LEU A 195 -10.73 -2.41 -31.98
CA LEU A 195 -10.74 -1.09 -32.60
C LEU A 195 -10.94 -1.18 -34.11
N PRO A 196 -11.77 -0.28 -34.70
CA PRO A 196 -11.90 -0.18 -36.16
C PRO A 196 -10.55 0.22 -36.79
N VAL A 197 -10.27 -0.32 -37.97
CA VAL A 197 -8.99 -0.20 -38.70
C VAL A 197 -8.50 1.24 -38.86
N LYS A 198 -9.41 2.23 -38.90
CA LYS A 198 -9.07 3.66 -38.98
C LYS A 198 -8.35 4.22 -37.75
N LEU A 199 -8.49 3.57 -36.58
CA LEU A 199 -7.86 3.99 -35.32
C LEU A 199 -6.51 3.32 -35.08
N HIS A 200 -6.11 2.30 -35.87
CA HIS A 200 -4.85 1.58 -35.68
C HIS A 200 -3.65 2.54 -35.81
N GLY A 201 -3.65 3.44 -36.78
CA GLY A 201 -2.56 4.41 -36.95
C GLY A 201 -2.42 5.42 -35.81
N ILE A 202 -3.55 5.78 -35.17
CA ILE A 202 -3.53 6.66 -34.00
C ILE A 202 -2.97 5.90 -32.78
N LEU A 203 -3.31 4.63 -32.64
CA LEU A 203 -2.82 3.79 -31.54
C LEU A 203 -1.31 3.58 -31.63
N ASP A 204 -0.80 3.25 -32.82
CA ASP A 204 0.64 3.09 -33.07
C ASP A 204 1.41 4.39 -32.80
N TYR A 205 0.83 5.54 -33.14
CA TYR A 205 1.39 6.84 -32.85
C TYR A 205 1.45 7.12 -31.34
N ILE A 206 0.37 6.86 -30.59
CA ILE A 206 0.31 7.07 -29.14
C ILE A 206 1.24 6.10 -28.38
N THR A 207 1.38 4.86 -28.88
CA THR A 207 2.25 3.84 -28.25
C THR A 207 3.72 4.01 -28.63
N SER A 208 4.03 4.93 -29.55
CA SER A 208 5.41 5.19 -29.95
C SER A 208 6.24 5.70 -28.77
N PRO A 209 7.53 5.30 -28.67
CA PRO A 209 8.43 5.79 -27.62
C PRO A 209 8.53 7.30 -27.57
N GLY A 210 8.36 7.97 -28.72
CA GLY A 210 8.40 9.43 -28.85
C GLY A 210 7.28 10.16 -28.11
N ILE A 211 6.14 9.49 -27.81
CA ILE A 211 5.04 10.07 -27.05
C ILE A 211 5.03 9.52 -25.62
N VAL A 212 5.32 8.24 -25.44
CA VAL A 212 5.30 7.60 -24.13
C VAL A 212 6.33 8.22 -23.17
N ILE A 213 7.56 8.46 -23.66
CA ILE A 213 8.62 9.04 -22.82
C ILE A 213 8.28 10.46 -22.35
N PRO A 214 7.88 11.41 -23.21
CA PRO A 214 7.48 12.76 -22.78
C PRO A 214 6.27 12.73 -21.84
N THR A 215 5.30 11.82 -22.08
CA THR A 215 4.11 11.69 -21.22
C THR A 215 4.47 11.20 -19.82
N LEU A 216 5.41 10.25 -19.69
CA LEU A 216 5.93 9.81 -18.40
C LEU A 216 6.66 10.94 -17.67
N VAL A 217 7.50 11.70 -18.38
CA VAL A 217 8.19 12.86 -17.80
C VAL A 217 7.17 13.92 -17.35
N LEU A 218 6.16 14.19 -18.16
CA LEU A 218 5.08 15.11 -17.81
C LEU A 218 4.32 14.64 -16.55
N MET A 219 4.01 13.34 -16.44
CA MET A 219 3.39 12.77 -15.24
C MET A 219 4.26 13.00 -13.99
N VAL A 220 5.55 12.74 -14.08
CA VAL A 220 6.50 12.98 -12.97
C VAL A 220 6.52 14.45 -12.58
N LEU A 221 6.55 15.37 -13.56
CA LEU A 221 6.51 16.81 -13.30
C LEU A 221 5.20 17.26 -12.66
N ILE A 222 4.06 16.70 -13.08
CA ILE A 222 2.74 16.99 -12.46
C ILE A 222 2.74 16.52 -11.01
N ILE A 223 3.22 15.30 -10.73
CA ILE A 223 3.33 14.75 -9.37
C ILE A 223 4.22 15.67 -8.52
N TYR A 224 5.40 16.06 -9.02
CA TYR A 224 6.29 16.99 -8.34
C TYR A 224 5.63 18.34 -8.07
N TYR A 225 4.92 18.89 -9.04
CA TYR A 225 4.19 20.14 -8.89
C TYR A 225 3.10 20.07 -7.84
N VAL A 226 2.26 19.03 -7.89
CA VAL A 226 1.20 18.78 -6.89
C VAL A 226 1.77 18.61 -5.49
N MET A 227 2.91 17.93 -5.36
CA MET A 227 3.61 17.78 -4.08
C MET A 227 4.21 19.11 -3.58
N SER A 228 4.63 20.00 -4.46
CA SER A 228 5.22 21.28 -4.09
C SER A 228 4.18 22.34 -3.67
N LEU A 229 2.92 22.22 -4.13
CA LEU A 229 1.85 23.16 -3.82
C LEU A 229 1.57 23.32 -2.31
N PRO A 230 1.42 22.26 -1.51
CA PRO A 230 1.19 22.38 -0.07
C PRO A 230 2.38 23.01 0.66
N LEU A 231 3.61 22.76 0.21
CA LEU A 231 4.80 23.36 0.78
C LEU A 231 4.88 24.88 0.50
N ARG A 232 4.44 25.32 -0.67
CA ARG A 232 4.32 26.74 -1.01
C ARG A 232 3.26 27.43 -0.17
N ASN A 233 2.07 26.84 -0.10
CA ASN A 233 0.97 27.40 0.70
C ASN A 233 1.31 27.47 2.19
N CYS A 234 2.02 26.48 2.74
CA CYS A 234 2.48 26.49 4.13
C CYS A 234 3.51 27.61 4.38
N LYS A 235 4.44 27.82 3.42
CA LYS A 235 5.42 28.93 3.51
C LYS A 235 4.76 30.30 3.41
N GLU A 236 3.76 30.48 2.56
CA GLU A 236 3.01 31.73 2.46
C GLU A 236 2.18 32.02 3.72
N THR A 237 1.51 31.00 4.26
CA THR A 237 0.75 31.12 5.50
C THR A 237 1.66 31.45 6.69
N ALA A 238 2.82 30.84 6.78
CA ALA A 238 3.82 31.13 7.79
C ALA A 238 4.34 32.59 7.69
N LYS A 239 4.61 33.07 6.45
CA LYS A 239 5.01 34.46 6.21
C LYS A 239 3.90 35.46 6.57
N LYS A 240 2.63 35.15 6.27
CA LYS A 240 1.49 36.00 6.67
C LYS A 240 1.33 36.06 8.19
N LEU A 241 1.48 34.93 8.89
CA LEU A 241 1.45 34.86 10.34
C LEU A 241 2.60 35.68 10.99
N GLN A 242 3.81 35.60 10.44
CA GLN A 242 4.93 36.41 10.90
C GLN A 242 4.72 37.91 10.65
N ARG A 243 4.13 38.31 9.53
CA ARG A 243 3.75 39.72 9.29
C ARG A 243 2.73 40.21 10.29
N ASN A 244 1.65 39.48 10.49
CA ASN A 244 0.61 39.87 11.46
C ASN A 244 1.18 39.95 12.89
N ARG A 245 2.08 39.05 13.28
CA ARG A 245 2.74 39.12 14.59
C ARG A 245 3.61 40.38 14.75
N LYS A 246 4.33 40.78 13.68
CA LYS A 246 5.12 42.02 13.67
C LYS A 246 4.26 43.28 13.68
N GLU A 247 3.08 43.26 13.08
CA GLU A 247 2.13 44.36 13.13
C GLU A 247 1.46 44.49 14.48
N THR A 248 1.12 43.38 15.14
CA THR A 248 0.55 43.37 16.50
C THR A 248 1.55 43.87 17.55
N THR A 249 2.84 43.57 17.35
CA THR A 249 3.90 44.06 18.26
C THR A 249 4.28 45.53 17.98
N LYS A 250 3.90 46.09 16.83
CA LYS A 250 4.18 47.49 16.47
C LYS A 250 3.03 48.46 16.84
N LYS A 251 1.88 47.97 17.36
CA LYS A 251 0.88 48.87 17.92
C LYS A 251 1.33 49.29 19.33
N PRO A 252 1.83 50.54 19.52
CA PRO A 252 2.17 51.01 20.84
C PRO A 252 0.90 51.21 21.66
N GLN A 253 0.96 50.90 22.95
CA GLN A 253 0.03 51.27 23.99
C GLN A 253 -0.26 52.80 23.92
N ARG A 254 -1.26 53.18 23.17
CA ARG A 254 -1.81 54.51 23.19
C ARG A 254 -3.21 54.36 23.72
N ASN A 255 -3.36 54.42 25.06
CA ASN A 255 -4.57 54.80 25.77
C ASN A 255 -4.49 54.35 27.26
N HIS A 256 -3.61 55.01 28.02
CA HIS A 256 -3.77 55.10 29.48
C HIS A 256 -3.17 56.45 29.93
N THR A 257 -3.75 57.54 29.44
CA THR A 257 -3.56 58.86 30.04
C THR A 257 -4.70 59.78 29.59
N LEU A 258 -5.88 59.56 30.12
CA LEU A 258 -6.95 60.57 30.22
C LEU A 258 -8.07 60.00 31.12
N LEU A 259 -7.81 60.00 32.43
CA LEU A 259 -8.82 60.03 33.50
C LEU A 259 -8.06 60.30 34.80
N GLY A 260 -7.81 61.61 35.02
CA GLY A 260 -7.22 62.12 36.24
C GLY A 260 -7.29 63.63 36.24
N SER A 261 -8.50 64.15 36.41
CA SER A 261 -8.77 65.45 37.03
C SER A 261 -10.25 65.54 37.33
#